data_1891d9033a45a44a53f082ba5017bf88
#
_entry.id   1891d9033a45a44a53f082ba5017bf88
#
_cell.length_a   1.000
_cell.length_b   1.000
_cell.length_c   1.000
_cell.angle_alpha   90.00
_cell.angle_beta   90.00
_cell.angle_gamma   90.00
#
_symmetry.space_group_name_H-M   'P 1'
#
loop_
_entity.id
_entity.type
_entity.pdbx_description
1 polymer ?
#
loop_
_entity_poly.entity_id
_entity_poly.type
_entity_poly.pdbx_seq_one_letter_code
_entity_poly.pdbx_strand_id
1 'polypeptide(L)'
;MSNSRDLTSGSTSQKLFQLAGPMVFGIIAVISVSLIDTYYVGQLGTQQLTALSFTFPVTLTVSSLAIGLGAGASSVVSRAVGSDDMADAKRLATDSLGLALLLVICVATIGYLAIDPLFSLLGASGETLEMIGQYMRIWFLAIPLLVVPIVANSIVRAVGDTFWPSLVMVSSALTNIAITPVFIFGLGPVPAFGIQGAAIGTLVAWLVTVFGAFALVAVREKMLLFELPNMGTLVKSWTRVLAVGIPASVGNAVNPIGIAVVTSILAGFSEVIVAGFGVATRVESLAVIPMLALSSAIGPFTGQNWGAGKCERVSEALKVSYQVCAVWAGILALFFWLAAEPIIRVFSEEADVIDAASTYLAIVPISLWGYGVVIITAGAFNAIGRSHFGLGLYLVRTAALYIPLSFLASLLAGSDAVFYGIAIANALAGVTVGGFALYWLNNRDVPAAEAS
;
A
#
# COMPACT_ATOMS: atom_id res chain seq x y z
N MET A 1 13.13 -8.84 25.71
CA MET A 1 11.96 -8.84 24.81
C MET A 1 11.00 -9.92 25.25
N SER A 2 9.68 -9.68 25.24
CA SER A 2 8.73 -10.76 25.50
C SER A 2 8.82 -11.78 24.35
N ASN A 3 8.73 -13.08 24.65
CA ASN A 3 8.85 -14.20 23.70
C ASN A 3 7.89 -14.09 22.47
N SER A 4 6.88 -13.24 22.55
CA SER A 4 5.89 -13.03 21.49
C SER A 4 6.42 -12.17 20.32
N ARG A 5 7.44 -11.34 20.51
CA ARG A 5 8.00 -10.41 19.51
C ARG A 5 9.22 -10.96 18.77
N ASP A 6 9.82 -12.03 19.26
CA ASP A 6 10.87 -12.73 18.54
C ASP A 6 10.28 -13.51 17.36
N LEU A 7 10.61 -13.08 16.14
CA LEU A 7 10.14 -13.71 14.90
C LEU A 7 11.11 -14.79 14.43
N THR A 8 12.26 -14.93 15.07
CA THR A 8 13.32 -15.86 14.66
C THR A 8 13.15 -17.26 15.26
N SER A 9 12.16 -17.46 16.13
CA SER A 9 11.88 -18.73 16.80
C SER A 9 10.39 -19.13 16.69
N GLY A 10 10.09 -20.41 16.97
CA GLY A 10 8.73 -20.94 16.91
C GLY A 10 8.22 -21.23 15.50
N SER A 11 6.92 -21.55 15.34
CA SER A 11 6.29 -21.91 14.07
C SER A 11 6.20 -20.68 13.14
N THR A 12 6.70 -20.82 11.91
CA THR A 12 6.68 -19.80 10.86
C THR A 12 5.26 -19.35 10.51
N SER A 13 4.35 -20.32 10.30
CA SER A 13 2.96 -20.04 9.96
C SER A 13 2.25 -19.28 11.07
N GLN A 14 2.41 -19.72 12.33
CA GLN A 14 1.78 -19.06 13.47
C GLN A 14 2.24 -17.60 13.61
N LYS A 15 3.55 -17.33 13.46
CA LYS A 15 4.10 -15.97 13.54
C LYS A 15 3.58 -15.10 12.41
N LEU A 16 3.50 -15.61 11.17
CA LEU A 16 2.96 -14.88 10.04
C LEU A 16 1.49 -14.51 10.25
N PHE A 17 0.66 -15.44 10.72
CA PHE A 17 -0.75 -15.15 11.00
C PHE A 17 -0.94 -14.20 12.19
N GLN A 18 -0.10 -14.29 13.22
CA GLN A 18 -0.12 -13.33 14.33
C GLN A 18 0.22 -11.91 13.88
N LEU A 19 1.11 -11.76 12.87
CA LEU A 19 1.44 -10.46 12.30
C LEU A 19 0.36 -9.99 11.30
N ALA A 20 -0.13 -10.87 10.44
CA ALA A 20 -1.09 -10.51 9.39
C ALA A 20 -2.50 -10.22 9.95
N GLY A 21 -2.96 -10.97 10.95
CA GLY A 21 -4.33 -10.85 11.48
C GLY A 21 -4.72 -9.42 11.87
N PRO A 22 -3.99 -8.74 12.75
CA PRO A 22 -4.30 -7.34 13.08
C PRO A 22 -4.24 -6.40 11.88
N MET A 23 -3.32 -6.64 10.92
CA MET A 23 -3.17 -5.80 9.73
C MET A 23 -4.39 -5.84 8.81
N VAL A 24 -5.14 -6.95 8.78
CA VAL A 24 -6.40 -7.02 8.02
C VAL A 24 -7.36 -5.90 8.45
N PHE A 25 -7.57 -5.75 9.74
CA PHE A 25 -8.46 -4.71 10.28
C PHE A 25 -7.95 -3.29 10.00
N GLY A 26 -6.64 -3.07 10.15
CA GLY A 26 -6.03 -1.77 9.82
C GLY A 26 -6.20 -1.40 8.35
N ILE A 27 -5.99 -2.35 7.43
CA ILE A 27 -6.12 -2.11 5.98
C ILE A 27 -7.59 -1.90 5.60
N ILE A 28 -8.52 -2.70 6.15
CA ILE A 28 -9.97 -2.49 5.96
C ILE A 28 -10.34 -1.06 6.37
N ALA A 29 -9.89 -0.61 7.54
CA ALA A 29 -10.19 0.71 8.05
C ALA A 29 -9.70 1.82 7.10
N VAL A 30 -8.47 1.72 6.60
CA VAL A 30 -7.91 2.71 5.66
C VAL A 30 -8.66 2.73 4.33
N ILE A 31 -8.99 1.57 3.76
CA ILE A 31 -9.77 1.51 2.51
C ILE A 31 -11.17 2.07 2.72
N SER A 32 -11.81 1.77 3.86
CA SER A 32 -13.14 2.30 4.19
C SER A 32 -13.16 3.83 4.28
N VAL A 33 -12.12 4.45 4.83
CA VAL A 33 -11.98 5.91 4.86
C VAL A 33 -12.04 6.50 3.45
N SER A 34 -11.25 5.95 2.52
CA SER A 34 -11.21 6.46 1.14
C SER A 34 -12.57 6.38 0.44
N LEU A 35 -13.33 5.30 0.68
CA LEU A 35 -14.67 5.13 0.11
C LEU A 35 -15.67 6.12 0.73
N ILE A 36 -15.63 6.27 2.06
CA ILE A 36 -16.55 7.14 2.80
C ILE A 36 -16.26 8.62 2.53
N ASP A 37 -15.00 9.02 2.45
CA ASP A 37 -14.62 10.38 2.07
C ASP A 37 -15.12 10.73 0.67
N THR A 38 -14.98 9.81 -0.29
CA THR A 38 -15.52 9.99 -1.64
C THR A 38 -17.05 10.14 -1.62
N TYR A 39 -17.73 9.36 -0.79
CA TYR A 39 -19.19 9.46 -0.61
C TYR A 39 -19.60 10.82 -0.02
N TYR A 40 -18.94 11.28 1.03
CA TYR A 40 -19.24 12.58 1.65
C TYR A 40 -19.01 13.75 0.69
N VAL A 41 -17.90 13.74 -0.03
CA VAL A 41 -17.61 14.79 -1.03
C VAL A 41 -18.60 14.72 -2.20
N GLY A 42 -19.02 13.51 -2.60
CA GLY A 42 -20.02 13.30 -3.63
C GLY A 42 -21.38 13.94 -3.30
N GLN A 43 -21.75 14.02 -2.01
CA GLN A 43 -22.97 14.70 -1.56
C GLN A 43 -22.93 16.23 -1.71
N LEU A 44 -21.74 16.83 -1.81
CA LEU A 44 -21.60 18.27 -2.08
C LEU A 44 -21.94 18.65 -3.52
N GLY A 45 -21.80 17.70 -4.45
CA GLY A 45 -22.11 17.88 -5.87
C GLY A 45 -21.02 17.32 -6.78
N THR A 46 -21.35 17.27 -8.07
CA THR A 46 -20.49 16.69 -9.12
C THR A 46 -19.19 17.45 -9.30
N GLN A 47 -19.22 18.77 -9.13
CA GLN A 47 -18.05 19.63 -9.33
C GLN A 47 -17.00 19.40 -8.24
N GLN A 48 -17.42 19.25 -6.96
CA GLN A 48 -16.56 18.94 -5.84
C GLN A 48 -15.93 17.54 -5.99
N LEU A 49 -16.74 16.58 -6.46
CA LEU A 49 -16.26 15.22 -6.72
C LEU A 49 -15.23 15.21 -7.88
N THR A 50 -15.45 16.02 -8.91
CA THR A 50 -14.49 16.20 -10.00
C THR A 50 -13.19 16.80 -9.49
N ALA A 51 -13.26 17.87 -8.67
CA ALA A 51 -12.08 18.48 -8.06
C ALA A 51 -11.27 17.45 -7.23
N LEU A 52 -11.95 16.64 -6.39
CA LEU A 52 -11.31 15.59 -5.62
C LEU A 52 -10.63 14.54 -6.52
N SER A 53 -11.26 14.19 -7.64
CA SER A 53 -10.73 13.20 -8.58
C SER A 53 -9.41 13.67 -9.22
N PHE A 54 -9.24 14.96 -9.51
CA PHE A 54 -7.98 15.53 -9.98
C PHE A 54 -6.84 15.40 -8.96
N THR A 55 -7.14 15.36 -7.66
CA THR A 55 -6.11 15.25 -6.61
C THR A 55 -5.54 13.84 -6.48
N PHE A 56 -6.27 12.83 -6.97
CA PHE A 56 -5.94 11.42 -6.79
C PHE A 56 -4.52 11.01 -7.26
N PRO A 57 -4.04 11.40 -8.47
CA PRO A 57 -2.68 11.05 -8.91
C PRO A 57 -1.59 11.59 -7.98
N VAL A 58 -1.78 12.81 -7.45
CA VAL A 58 -0.82 13.46 -6.55
C VAL A 58 -0.82 12.77 -5.19
N THR A 59 -2.00 12.51 -4.61
CA THR A 59 -2.13 11.84 -3.32
C THR A 59 -1.60 10.41 -3.37
N LEU A 60 -1.83 9.69 -4.48
CA LEU A 60 -1.29 8.34 -4.71
C LEU A 60 0.24 8.35 -4.79
N THR A 61 0.83 9.34 -5.48
CA THR A 61 2.29 9.47 -5.60
C THR A 61 2.94 9.69 -4.24
N VAL A 62 2.40 10.61 -3.43
CA VAL A 62 2.90 10.87 -2.07
C VAL A 62 2.71 9.65 -1.17
N SER A 63 1.57 8.97 -1.26
CA SER A 63 1.32 7.73 -0.50
C SER A 63 2.29 6.63 -0.88
N SER A 64 2.60 6.46 -2.18
CA SER A 64 3.59 5.49 -2.66
C SER A 64 4.99 5.79 -2.12
N LEU A 65 5.37 7.07 -2.07
CA LEU A 65 6.62 7.50 -1.45
C LEU A 65 6.65 7.17 0.05
N ALA A 66 5.58 7.46 0.79
CA ALA A 66 5.47 7.17 2.21
C ALA A 66 5.58 5.67 2.52
N ILE A 67 4.87 4.83 1.74
CA ILE A 67 4.91 3.37 1.86
C ILE A 67 6.33 2.85 1.55
N GLY A 68 6.97 3.38 0.51
CA GLY A 68 8.34 2.99 0.16
C GLY A 68 9.36 3.39 1.22
N LEU A 69 9.29 4.60 1.77
CA LEU A 69 10.12 5.02 2.90
C LEU A 69 9.88 4.13 4.14
N GLY A 70 8.63 3.79 4.41
CA GLY A 70 8.26 2.84 5.45
C GLY A 70 8.87 1.46 5.23
N ALA A 71 8.86 0.96 3.99
CA ALA A 71 9.49 -0.31 3.63
C ALA A 71 11.03 -0.24 3.81
N GLY A 72 11.66 0.88 3.43
CA GLY A 72 13.09 1.14 3.66
C GLY A 72 13.44 1.11 5.14
N ALA A 73 12.73 1.87 5.96
CA ALA A 73 12.92 1.91 7.41
C ALA A 73 12.69 0.52 8.04
N SER A 74 11.60 -0.16 7.69
CA SER A 74 11.30 -1.51 8.17
C SER A 74 12.40 -2.51 7.80
N SER A 75 12.93 -2.44 6.58
CA SER A 75 13.99 -3.32 6.09
C SER A 75 15.27 -3.20 6.92
N VAL A 76 15.78 -1.99 7.14
CA VAL A 76 17.01 -1.78 7.86
C VAL A 76 16.86 -2.06 9.35
N VAL A 77 15.74 -1.65 9.96
CA VAL A 77 15.46 -1.87 11.39
C VAL A 77 15.22 -3.35 11.67
N SER A 78 14.44 -4.07 10.87
CA SER A 78 14.15 -5.48 11.12
C SER A 78 15.41 -6.36 11.00
N ARG A 79 16.32 -6.06 10.06
CA ARG A 79 17.59 -6.76 9.95
C ARG A 79 18.50 -6.50 11.15
N ALA A 80 18.60 -5.27 11.62
CA ALA A 80 19.36 -4.92 12.82
C ALA A 80 18.78 -5.59 14.07
N VAL A 81 17.46 -5.65 14.21
CA VAL A 81 16.80 -6.40 15.29
C VAL A 81 17.09 -7.89 15.18
N GLY A 82 17.09 -8.44 13.97
CA GLY A 82 17.39 -9.86 13.72
C GLY A 82 18.82 -10.25 14.04
N SER A 83 19.79 -9.36 13.81
CA SER A 83 21.19 -9.54 14.16
C SER A 83 21.53 -9.24 15.64
N ASP A 84 20.49 -8.95 16.45
CA ASP A 84 20.59 -8.57 17.88
C ASP A 84 21.34 -7.25 18.12
N ASP A 85 21.51 -6.42 17.08
CA ASP A 85 22.10 -5.08 17.20
C ASP A 85 21.03 -4.02 17.45
N MET A 86 20.58 -3.96 18.70
CA MET A 86 19.55 -2.98 19.11
C MET A 86 20.06 -1.53 19.11
N ALA A 87 21.38 -1.31 19.14
CA ALA A 87 21.95 0.03 19.05
C ALA A 87 21.81 0.58 17.63
N ASP A 88 22.20 -0.20 16.60
CA ASP A 88 22.01 0.16 15.19
C ASP A 88 20.53 0.25 14.85
N ALA A 89 19.68 -0.68 15.36
CA ALA A 89 18.24 -0.64 15.15
C ALA A 89 17.60 0.67 15.62
N LYS A 90 17.92 1.15 16.84
CA LYS A 90 17.42 2.44 17.35
C LYS A 90 17.97 3.61 16.55
N ARG A 91 19.23 3.56 16.14
CA ARG A 91 19.84 4.59 15.32
C ARG A 91 19.13 4.70 13.98
N LEU A 92 18.99 3.57 13.27
CA LEU A 92 18.30 3.50 12.00
C LEU A 92 16.84 3.95 12.09
N ALA A 93 16.14 3.61 13.18
CA ALA A 93 14.77 4.05 13.42
C ALA A 93 14.68 5.59 13.52
N THR A 94 15.56 6.19 14.34
CA THR A 94 15.58 7.65 14.54
C THR A 94 15.96 8.39 13.25
N ASP A 95 17.03 7.93 12.57
CA ASP A 95 17.52 8.53 11.34
C ASP A 95 16.49 8.39 10.20
N SER A 96 15.71 7.28 10.16
CA SER A 96 14.62 7.08 9.20
C SER A 96 13.47 8.07 9.38
N LEU A 97 13.10 8.36 10.63
CA LEU A 97 12.07 9.37 10.92
C LEU A 97 12.55 10.78 10.56
N GLY A 98 13.82 11.10 10.83
CA GLY A 98 14.44 12.37 10.42
C GLY A 98 14.45 12.51 8.90
N LEU A 99 14.81 11.46 8.16
CA LEU A 99 14.75 11.43 6.70
C LEU A 99 13.33 11.63 6.17
N ALA A 100 12.36 10.90 6.74
CA ALA A 100 10.96 11.00 6.34
C ALA A 100 10.42 12.42 6.54
N LEU A 101 10.75 13.04 7.69
CA LEU A 101 10.34 14.42 8.00
C LEU A 101 10.99 15.42 7.01
N LEU A 102 12.28 15.28 6.73
CA LEU A 102 12.97 16.15 5.77
C LEU A 102 12.37 16.04 4.38
N LEU A 103 12.22 14.81 3.88
CA LEU A 103 11.70 14.57 2.54
C LEU A 103 10.25 15.04 2.40
N VAL A 104 9.41 14.78 3.39
CA VAL A 104 8.00 15.20 3.30
C VAL A 104 7.85 16.72 3.40
N ILE A 105 8.68 17.43 4.17
CA ILE A 105 8.69 18.90 4.18
C ILE A 105 9.09 19.43 2.81
N CYS A 106 10.11 18.87 2.16
CA CYS A 106 10.49 19.23 0.80
C CYS A 106 9.34 19.01 -0.19
N VAL A 107 8.71 17.83 -0.17
CA VAL A 107 7.56 17.48 -1.03
C VAL A 107 6.36 18.40 -0.75
N ALA A 108 6.06 18.67 0.53
CA ALA A 108 5.00 19.57 0.95
C ALA A 108 5.22 20.99 0.42
N THR A 109 6.44 21.51 0.58
CA THR A 109 6.80 22.87 0.13
C THR A 109 6.72 22.98 -1.39
N ILE A 110 7.35 22.06 -2.12
CA ILE A 110 7.33 22.04 -3.59
C ILE A 110 5.89 21.90 -4.09
N GLY A 111 5.14 20.93 -3.54
CA GLY A 111 3.76 20.67 -3.92
C GLY A 111 2.84 21.85 -3.65
N TYR A 112 2.97 22.50 -2.48
CA TYR A 112 2.18 23.67 -2.13
C TYR A 112 2.42 24.85 -3.08
N LEU A 113 3.66 25.10 -3.47
CA LEU A 113 4.01 26.17 -4.40
C LEU A 113 3.62 25.84 -5.85
N ALA A 114 3.52 24.57 -6.18
CA ALA A 114 3.22 24.07 -7.52
C ALA A 114 1.73 23.72 -7.74
N ILE A 115 0.81 24.00 -6.80
CA ILE A 115 -0.60 23.60 -6.93
C ILE A 115 -1.19 24.08 -8.26
N ASP A 116 -1.18 25.40 -8.51
CA ASP A 116 -1.83 25.96 -9.68
C ASP A 116 -1.19 25.48 -11.02
N PRO A 117 0.13 25.53 -11.22
CA PRO A 117 0.74 25.04 -12.46
C PRO A 117 0.57 23.52 -12.63
N LEU A 118 0.66 22.73 -11.55
CA LEU A 118 0.52 21.28 -11.62
C LEU A 118 -0.88 20.86 -12.06
N PHE A 119 -1.91 21.40 -11.42
CA PHE A 119 -3.28 21.02 -11.73
C PHE A 119 -3.80 21.64 -13.04
N SER A 120 -3.29 22.81 -13.42
CA SER A 120 -3.54 23.37 -14.77
C SER A 120 -2.93 22.49 -15.86
N LEU A 121 -1.73 21.95 -15.65
CA LEU A 121 -1.11 20.99 -16.57
C LEU A 121 -1.91 19.67 -16.69
N LEU A 122 -2.57 19.26 -15.61
CA LEU A 122 -3.47 18.10 -15.60
C LEU A 122 -4.84 18.39 -16.24
N GLY A 123 -5.10 19.65 -16.70
CA GLY A 123 -6.32 20.03 -17.39
C GLY A 123 -7.38 20.69 -16.51
N ALA A 124 -7.10 20.96 -15.25
CA ALA A 124 -8.02 21.68 -14.38
C ALA A 124 -8.02 23.19 -14.72
N SER A 125 -9.20 23.83 -14.72
CA SER A 125 -9.36 25.25 -15.01
C SER A 125 -10.55 25.83 -14.25
N GLY A 126 -10.61 27.18 -14.19
CA GLY A 126 -11.75 27.91 -13.60
C GLY A 126 -12.04 27.51 -12.16
N GLU A 127 -13.31 27.35 -11.84
CA GLU A 127 -13.81 27.04 -10.50
C GLU A 127 -13.28 25.67 -9.96
N THR A 128 -13.09 24.68 -10.85
CA THR A 128 -12.51 23.40 -10.47
C THR A 128 -11.09 23.54 -9.95
N LEU A 129 -10.27 24.36 -10.59
CA LEU A 129 -8.90 24.63 -10.15
C LEU A 129 -8.88 25.34 -8.78
N GLU A 130 -9.82 26.28 -8.57
CA GLU A 130 -9.96 26.95 -7.28
C GLU A 130 -10.32 25.97 -6.15
N MET A 131 -11.29 25.07 -6.40
CA MET A 131 -11.68 24.02 -5.43
C MET A 131 -10.52 23.07 -5.12
N ILE A 132 -9.75 22.66 -6.15
CA ILE A 132 -8.53 21.87 -5.96
C ILE A 132 -7.54 22.63 -5.06
N GLY A 133 -7.32 23.93 -5.34
CA GLY A 133 -6.44 24.76 -4.53
C GLY A 133 -6.89 24.84 -3.06
N GLN A 134 -8.19 25.01 -2.81
CA GLN A 134 -8.78 25.02 -1.46
C GLN A 134 -8.51 23.73 -0.69
N TYR A 135 -8.64 22.57 -1.33
CA TYR A 135 -8.39 21.27 -0.74
C TYR A 135 -6.87 21.00 -0.57
N MET A 136 -6.10 21.18 -1.64
CA MET A 136 -4.69 20.76 -1.69
C MET A 136 -3.78 21.63 -0.83
N ARG A 137 -4.09 22.91 -0.60
CA ARG A 137 -3.31 23.74 0.33
C ARG A 137 -3.35 23.18 1.75
N ILE A 138 -4.53 22.78 2.23
CA ILE A 138 -4.67 22.14 3.54
C ILE A 138 -3.97 20.77 3.53
N TRP A 139 -4.16 20.00 2.49
CA TRP A 139 -3.61 18.66 2.35
C TRP A 139 -2.07 18.68 2.34
N PHE A 140 -1.42 19.58 1.57
CA PHE A 140 0.05 19.67 1.57
C PHE A 140 0.63 20.12 2.91
N LEU A 141 -0.07 20.97 3.66
CA LEU A 141 0.33 21.32 5.03
C LEU A 141 0.19 20.12 5.99
N ALA A 142 -0.75 19.24 5.72
CA ALA A 142 -1.03 18.09 6.56
C ALA A 142 -0.18 16.85 6.23
N ILE A 143 0.45 16.74 5.06
CA ILE A 143 1.15 15.50 4.66
C ILE A 143 2.30 15.05 5.57
N PRO A 144 3.00 15.90 6.34
CA PRO A 144 3.93 15.41 7.36
C PRO A 144 3.24 14.53 8.41
N LEU A 145 1.96 14.83 8.71
CA LEU A 145 1.13 14.05 9.64
C LEU A 145 0.67 12.69 9.04
N LEU A 146 0.83 12.49 7.73
CA LEU A 146 0.61 11.22 7.05
C LEU A 146 1.90 10.41 6.98
N VAL A 147 2.96 11.00 6.42
CA VAL A 147 4.19 10.28 6.02
C VAL A 147 4.98 9.82 7.23
N VAL A 148 5.20 10.70 8.22
CA VAL A 148 6.01 10.36 9.40
C VAL A 148 5.40 9.20 10.19
N PRO A 149 4.09 9.16 10.48
CA PRO A 149 3.48 8.01 11.15
C PRO A 149 3.50 6.71 10.33
N ILE A 150 3.43 6.76 9.00
CA ILE A 150 3.56 5.55 8.17
C ILE A 150 4.94 4.93 8.39
N VAL A 151 6.00 5.74 8.41
CA VAL A 151 7.36 5.27 8.70
C VAL A 151 7.47 4.79 10.15
N ALA A 152 6.92 5.53 11.12
CA ALA A 152 6.92 5.15 12.53
C ALA A 152 6.20 3.80 12.76
N ASN A 153 5.02 3.61 12.20
CA ASN A 153 4.28 2.35 12.26
C ASN A 153 5.07 1.19 11.59
N SER A 154 5.82 1.50 10.52
CA SER A 154 6.68 0.50 9.85
C SER A 154 7.85 0.07 10.73
N ILE A 155 8.42 0.98 11.53
CA ILE A 155 9.44 0.69 12.54
C ILE A 155 8.87 -0.20 13.65
N VAL A 156 7.66 0.10 14.15
CA VAL A 156 7.01 -0.74 15.17
C VAL A 156 6.75 -2.16 14.64
N ARG A 157 6.30 -2.27 13.39
CA ARG A 157 6.17 -3.59 12.74
C ARG A 157 7.50 -4.32 12.60
N ALA A 158 8.58 -3.59 12.30
CA ALA A 158 9.93 -4.16 12.15
C ALA A 158 10.43 -4.83 13.44
N VAL A 159 10.02 -4.36 14.62
CA VAL A 159 10.31 -4.99 15.91
C VAL A 159 9.33 -6.11 16.29
N GLY A 160 8.41 -6.49 15.39
CA GLY A 160 7.51 -7.64 15.55
C GLY A 160 6.15 -7.33 16.17
N ASP A 161 5.73 -6.06 16.24
CA ASP A 161 4.41 -5.69 16.73
C ASP A 161 3.56 -5.08 15.61
N THR A 162 2.47 -5.74 15.25
CA THR A 162 1.51 -5.26 14.25
C THR A 162 0.16 -4.87 14.88
N PHE A 163 -0.10 -5.32 16.09
CA PHE A 163 -1.39 -5.07 16.76
C PHE A 163 -1.59 -3.58 17.03
N TRP A 164 -0.61 -2.92 17.66
CA TRP A 164 -0.76 -1.52 18.02
C TRP A 164 -0.74 -0.56 16.81
N PRO A 165 0.13 -0.76 15.80
CA PRO A 165 0.01 -0.02 14.54
C PRO A 165 -1.36 -0.16 13.90
N SER A 166 -1.94 -1.37 13.88
CA SER A 166 -3.30 -1.59 13.34
C SER A 166 -4.36 -0.89 14.16
N LEU A 167 -4.24 -0.87 15.49
CA LEU A 167 -5.17 -0.15 16.37
C LEU A 167 -5.11 1.37 16.11
N VAL A 168 -3.92 1.93 15.91
CA VAL A 168 -3.74 3.35 15.52
C VAL A 168 -4.42 3.63 14.18
N MET A 169 -4.25 2.73 13.18
CA MET A 169 -4.91 2.87 11.88
C MET A 169 -6.44 2.86 12.02
N VAL A 170 -6.99 1.92 12.78
CA VAL A 170 -8.45 1.83 13.03
C VAL A 170 -8.96 3.06 13.78
N SER A 171 -8.25 3.51 14.82
CA SER A 171 -8.64 4.70 15.58
C SER A 171 -8.65 5.96 14.70
N SER A 172 -7.63 6.12 13.86
CA SER A 172 -7.56 7.23 12.90
C SER A 172 -8.72 7.17 11.89
N ALA A 173 -9.02 5.99 11.37
CA ALA A 173 -10.12 5.79 10.42
C ALA A 173 -11.48 6.13 11.05
N LEU A 174 -11.74 5.66 12.26
CA LEU A 174 -12.98 5.98 13.00
C LEU A 174 -13.07 7.48 13.28
N THR A 175 -11.97 8.13 13.64
CA THR A 175 -11.92 9.58 13.83
C THR A 175 -12.25 10.32 12.53
N ASN A 176 -11.65 9.90 11.40
CA ASN A 176 -11.93 10.50 10.09
C ASN A 176 -13.42 10.38 9.74
N ILE A 177 -13.98 9.17 9.80
CA ILE A 177 -15.38 8.89 9.47
C ILE A 177 -16.33 9.72 10.33
N ALA A 178 -16.02 9.91 11.61
CA ALA A 178 -16.87 10.67 12.53
C ALA A 178 -16.74 12.19 12.37
N ILE A 179 -15.53 12.68 12.11
CA ILE A 179 -15.21 14.11 12.15
C ILE A 179 -15.36 14.77 10.78
N THR A 180 -15.06 14.06 9.69
CA THR A 180 -15.12 14.61 8.33
C THR A 180 -16.50 15.19 7.99
N PRO A 181 -17.65 14.52 8.24
CA PRO A 181 -18.96 15.10 7.94
C PRO A 181 -19.26 16.33 8.76
N VAL A 182 -18.73 16.44 9.99
CA VAL A 182 -18.91 17.63 10.85
C VAL A 182 -18.30 18.87 10.19
N PHE A 183 -17.12 18.72 9.57
CA PHE A 183 -16.48 19.84 8.87
C PHE A 183 -17.02 20.06 7.45
N ILE A 184 -17.46 19.01 6.76
CA ILE A 184 -18.06 19.15 5.42
C ILE A 184 -19.40 19.87 5.48
N PHE A 185 -20.32 19.38 6.30
CA PHE A 185 -21.72 19.83 6.32
C PHE A 185 -22.03 20.86 7.42
N GLY A 186 -21.12 21.01 8.38
CA GLY A 186 -21.34 21.83 9.57
C GLY A 186 -22.21 21.12 10.62
N LEU A 187 -21.87 21.28 11.90
CA LEU A 187 -22.67 20.77 13.00
C LEU A 187 -22.53 21.67 14.22
N GLY A 188 -23.64 22.20 14.73
CA GLY A 188 -23.65 23.08 15.90
C GLY A 188 -22.85 24.37 15.67
N PRO A 189 -21.79 24.64 16.46
CA PRO A 189 -20.97 25.83 16.30
C PRO A 189 -19.97 25.76 15.13
N VAL A 190 -19.79 24.59 14.50
CA VAL A 190 -18.85 24.38 13.38
C VAL A 190 -19.55 24.74 12.07
N PRO A 191 -19.06 25.75 11.31
CA PRO A 191 -19.63 26.09 10.01
C PRO A 191 -19.34 25.01 8.98
N ALA A 192 -20.13 24.94 7.92
CA ALA A 192 -19.90 24.07 6.77
C ALA A 192 -18.74 24.60 5.92
N PHE A 193 -17.68 23.83 5.79
CA PHE A 193 -16.49 24.16 4.98
C PHE A 193 -16.49 23.49 3.60
N GLY A 194 -17.51 22.68 3.26
CA GLY A 194 -17.59 21.99 1.99
C GLY A 194 -16.34 21.11 1.73
N ILE A 195 -15.73 21.26 0.55
CA ILE A 195 -14.56 20.45 0.16
C ILE A 195 -13.32 20.68 1.06
N GLN A 196 -13.15 21.89 1.61
CA GLN A 196 -12.10 22.16 2.60
C GLN A 196 -12.32 21.34 3.88
N GLY A 197 -13.60 21.14 4.27
CA GLY A 197 -13.98 20.31 5.41
C GLY A 197 -13.47 18.87 5.31
N ALA A 198 -13.44 18.29 4.11
CA ALA A 198 -12.86 16.98 3.88
C ALA A 198 -11.36 16.95 4.18
N ALA A 199 -10.60 17.97 3.76
CA ALA A 199 -9.19 18.07 4.06
C ALA A 199 -8.93 18.31 5.56
N ILE A 200 -9.75 19.11 6.23
CA ILE A 200 -9.64 19.37 7.68
C ILE A 200 -9.95 18.10 8.48
N GLY A 201 -11.00 17.35 8.13
CA GLY A 201 -11.34 16.09 8.77
C GLY A 201 -10.20 15.07 8.67
N THR A 202 -9.59 14.96 7.48
CA THR A 202 -8.42 14.12 7.24
C THR A 202 -7.21 14.56 8.08
N LEU A 203 -6.95 15.87 8.19
CA LEU A 203 -5.88 16.43 9.03
C LEU A 203 -6.09 16.03 10.51
N VAL A 204 -7.30 16.17 11.03
CA VAL A 204 -7.63 15.79 12.43
C VAL A 204 -7.40 14.29 12.65
N ALA A 205 -7.80 13.45 11.72
CA ALA A 205 -7.56 12.01 11.80
C ALA A 205 -6.05 11.67 11.78
N TRP A 206 -5.26 12.38 10.98
CA TRP A 206 -3.81 12.18 10.95
C TRP A 206 -3.12 12.65 12.23
N LEU A 207 -3.64 13.65 12.94
CA LEU A 207 -3.14 14.00 14.27
C LEU A 207 -3.25 12.82 15.25
N VAL A 208 -4.37 12.10 15.24
CA VAL A 208 -4.53 10.86 16.04
C VAL A 208 -3.45 9.84 15.67
N THR A 209 -3.18 9.68 14.36
CA THR A 209 -2.14 8.78 13.88
C THR A 209 -0.74 9.18 14.34
N VAL A 210 -0.41 10.48 14.29
CA VAL A 210 0.89 11.02 14.76
C VAL A 210 1.10 10.75 16.24
N PHE A 211 0.14 11.13 17.07
CA PHE A 211 0.24 10.92 18.53
C PHE A 211 0.34 9.43 18.87
N GLY A 212 -0.49 8.59 18.23
CA GLY A 212 -0.44 7.15 18.42
C GLY A 212 0.89 6.54 17.99
N ALA A 213 1.35 6.85 16.79
CA ALA A 213 2.61 6.32 16.26
C ALA A 213 3.83 6.80 17.07
N PHE A 214 3.85 8.08 17.48
CA PHE A 214 4.92 8.62 18.31
C PHE A 214 4.95 7.95 19.69
N ALA A 215 3.79 7.79 20.35
CA ALA A 215 3.69 7.08 21.62
C ALA A 215 4.21 5.63 21.51
N LEU A 216 3.91 4.96 20.40
CA LEU A 216 4.41 3.59 20.16
C LEU A 216 5.93 3.56 20.02
N VAL A 217 6.50 4.39 19.15
CA VAL A 217 7.94 4.35 18.86
C VAL A 217 8.77 4.89 20.02
N ALA A 218 8.35 6.03 20.62
CA ALA A 218 9.13 6.72 21.64
C ALA A 218 8.98 6.11 23.04
N VAL A 219 7.72 5.84 23.46
CA VAL A 219 7.44 5.46 24.83
C VAL A 219 7.40 3.95 25.00
N ARG A 220 6.69 3.27 24.10
CA ARG A 220 6.48 1.83 24.23
C ARG A 220 7.64 1.00 23.74
N GLU A 221 8.10 1.22 22.51
CA GLU A 221 9.19 0.45 21.91
C GLU A 221 10.56 1.02 22.25
N LYS A 222 10.63 2.28 22.68
CA LYS A 222 11.87 2.99 23.05
C LYS A 222 12.91 2.93 21.97
N MET A 223 12.48 3.13 20.72
CA MET A 223 13.29 3.05 19.52
C MET A 223 13.89 4.40 19.11
N LEU A 224 13.66 5.47 19.89
CA LEU A 224 14.25 6.77 19.61
C LEU A 224 15.53 7.00 20.41
N LEU A 225 16.52 7.57 19.72
CA LEU A 225 17.74 8.13 20.30
C LEU A 225 17.67 9.65 20.19
N PHE A 226 17.91 10.33 21.29
CA PHE A 226 17.94 11.80 21.36
C PHE A 226 19.35 12.38 21.19
N GLU A 227 20.30 11.53 20.77
CA GLU A 227 21.67 11.94 20.48
C GLU A 227 21.80 12.39 19.01
N LEU A 228 22.40 13.59 18.82
CA LEU A 228 22.67 14.07 17.46
C LEU A 228 23.70 13.17 16.78
N PRO A 229 23.39 12.68 15.55
CA PRO A 229 24.33 11.86 14.81
C PRO A 229 25.53 12.66 14.31
N ASN A 230 26.66 11.98 14.16
CA ASN A 230 27.69 12.45 13.26
C ASN A 230 27.12 12.43 11.81
N MET A 231 27.39 13.49 11.03
CA MET A 231 26.89 13.61 9.65
C MET A 231 27.24 12.40 8.78
N GLY A 232 28.43 11.81 8.97
CA GLY A 232 28.82 10.60 8.24
C GLY A 232 27.93 9.38 8.54
N THR A 233 27.56 9.19 9.81
CA THR A 233 26.63 8.14 10.24
C THR A 233 25.23 8.39 9.70
N LEU A 234 24.76 9.64 9.78
CA LEU A 234 23.44 10.04 9.29
C LEU A 234 23.28 9.76 7.78
N VAL A 235 24.25 10.19 6.97
CA VAL A 235 24.26 9.95 5.53
C VAL A 235 24.28 8.46 5.21
N LYS A 236 25.07 7.67 5.95
CA LYS A 236 25.12 6.21 5.80
C LYS A 236 23.75 5.59 6.10
N SER A 237 23.09 5.98 7.21
CA SER A 237 21.75 5.50 7.56
C SER A 237 20.74 5.87 6.47
N TRP A 238 20.71 7.11 6.02
CA TRP A 238 19.82 7.59 4.99
C TRP A 238 20.01 6.88 3.65
N THR A 239 21.25 6.63 3.25
CA THR A 239 21.56 5.87 2.03
C THR A 239 21.03 4.43 2.13
N ARG A 240 21.19 3.76 3.27
CA ARG A 240 20.64 2.41 3.51
C ARG A 240 19.11 2.39 3.38
N VAL A 241 18.41 3.38 3.95
CA VAL A 241 16.94 3.50 3.87
C VAL A 241 16.49 3.79 2.45
N LEU A 242 17.13 4.76 1.76
CA LEU A 242 16.75 5.16 0.41
C LEU A 242 17.05 4.08 -0.63
N ALA A 243 18.12 3.29 -0.45
CA ALA A 243 18.43 2.17 -1.34
C ALA A 243 17.30 1.13 -1.41
N VAL A 244 16.49 1.02 -0.36
CA VAL A 244 15.28 0.19 -0.35
C VAL A 244 14.04 1.03 -0.66
N GLY A 245 13.93 2.21 -0.03
CA GLY A 245 12.74 3.03 -0.08
C GLY A 245 12.39 3.54 -1.49
N ILE A 246 13.39 3.99 -2.27
CA ILE A 246 13.14 4.51 -3.62
C ILE A 246 12.61 3.41 -4.56
N PRO A 247 13.29 2.25 -4.72
CA PRO A 247 12.74 1.19 -5.58
C PRO A 247 11.37 0.67 -5.10
N ALA A 248 11.15 0.59 -3.78
CA ALA A 248 9.87 0.18 -3.23
C ALA A 248 8.75 1.20 -3.52
N SER A 249 9.05 2.51 -3.46
CA SER A 249 8.09 3.58 -3.83
C SER A 249 7.67 3.47 -5.30
N VAL A 250 8.65 3.31 -6.19
CA VAL A 250 8.39 3.13 -7.63
C VAL A 250 7.59 1.85 -7.86
N GLY A 251 7.96 0.74 -7.20
CA GLY A 251 7.24 -0.54 -7.31
C GLY A 251 5.76 -0.42 -6.92
N ASN A 252 5.45 0.31 -5.85
CA ASN A 252 4.06 0.55 -5.43
C ASN A 252 3.24 1.34 -6.45
N ALA A 253 3.86 2.22 -7.24
CA ALA A 253 3.18 3.00 -8.28
C ALA A 253 2.95 2.19 -9.57
N VAL A 254 3.66 1.10 -9.80
CA VAL A 254 3.57 0.30 -11.04
C VAL A 254 2.19 -0.33 -11.24
N ASN A 255 1.57 -0.85 -10.17
CA ASN A 255 0.27 -1.52 -10.29
C ASN A 255 -0.87 -0.56 -10.67
N PRO A 256 -1.06 0.61 -10.04
CA PRO A 256 -2.04 1.61 -10.48
C PRO A 256 -1.84 2.06 -11.93
N ILE A 257 -0.59 2.20 -12.39
CA ILE A 257 -0.29 2.54 -13.79
C ILE A 257 -0.79 1.42 -14.71
N GLY A 258 -0.55 0.15 -14.35
CA GLY A 258 -1.05 -1.00 -15.11
C GLY A 258 -2.57 -1.00 -15.24
N ILE A 259 -3.28 -0.74 -14.14
CA ILE A 259 -4.75 -0.63 -14.15
C ILE A 259 -5.21 0.50 -15.06
N ALA A 260 -4.57 1.68 -15.00
CA ALA A 260 -4.91 2.82 -15.85
C ALA A 260 -4.73 2.50 -17.35
N VAL A 261 -3.64 1.81 -17.73
CA VAL A 261 -3.41 1.38 -19.12
C VAL A 261 -4.49 0.40 -19.57
N VAL A 262 -4.84 -0.59 -18.76
CA VAL A 262 -5.91 -1.54 -19.11
C VAL A 262 -7.26 -0.84 -19.20
N THR A 263 -7.55 0.12 -18.31
CA THR A 263 -8.74 0.97 -18.42
C THR A 263 -8.79 1.70 -19.78
N SER A 264 -7.65 2.26 -20.23
CA SER A 264 -7.55 2.88 -21.55
C SER A 264 -7.80 1.91 -22.70
N ILE A 265 -7.32 0.66 -22.59
CA ILE A 265 -7.60 -0.39 -23.59
C ILE A 265 -9.10 -0.68 -23.66
N LEU A 266 -9.76 -0.83 -22.50
CA LEU A 266 -11.19 -1.10 -22.41
C LEU A 266 -12.04 0.08 -22.89
N ALA A 267 -11.60 1.33 -22.66
CA ALA A 267 -12.25 2.55 -23.15
C ALA A 267 -12.31 2.61 -24.68
N GLY A 268 -11.40 1.94 -25.38
CA GLY A 268 -11.44 1.78 -26.82
C GLY A 268 -12.63 0.93 -27.34
N PHE A 269 -13.30 0.17 -26.46
CA PHE A 269 -14.45 -0.66 -26.81
C PHE A 269 -15.78 0.01 -26.41
N SER A 270 -15.95 0.34 -25.11
CA SER A 270 -17.19 0.92 -24.60
C SER A 270 -16.99 1.56 -23.22
N GLU A 271 -17.69 2.68 -22.96
CA GLU A 271 -17.76 3.29 -21.64
C GLU A 271 -18.42 2.38 -20.60
N VAL A 272 -19.36 1.56 -21.00
CA VAL A 272 -20.07 0.58 -20.16
C VAL A 272 -19.10 -0.47 -19.61
N ILE A 273 -18.19 -0.98 -20.46
CA ILE A 273 -17.18 -1.96 -20.05
C ILE A 273 -16.19 -1.32 -19.06
N VAL A 274 -15.82 -0.06 -19.27
CA VAL A 274 -14.98 0.69 -18.32
C VAL A 274 -15.70 0.85 -16.98
N ALA A 275 -16.99 1.16 -16.99
CA ALA A 275 -17.79 1.25 -15.77
C ALA A 275 -17.84 -0.11 -15.03
N GLY A 276 -18.11 -1.21 -15.76
CA GLY A 276 -18.09 -2.55 -15.20
C GLY A 276 -16.74 -2.94 -14.61
N PHE A 277 -15.64 -2.69 -15.33
CA PHE A 277 -14.29 -2.90 -14.84
C PHE A 277 -13.98 -2.07 -13.59
N GLY A 278 -14.44 -0.80 -13.56
CA GLY A 278 -14.27 0.08 -12.40
C GLY A 278 -15.00 -0.43 -11.15
N VAL A 279 -16.22 -0.95 -11.29
CA VAL A 279 -16.96 -1.59 -10.19
C VAL A 279 -16.25 -2.86 -9.73
N ALA A 280 -15.87 -3.74 -10.68
CA ALA A 280 -15.23 -5.01 -10.37
C ALA A 280 -13.89 -4.82 -9.63
N THR A 281 -13.05 -3.89 -10.07
CA THR A 281 -11.76 -3.61 -9.40
C THR A 281 -11.92 -3.01 -8.01
N ARG A 282 -12.99 -2.26 -7.74
CA ARG A 282 -13.33 -1.80 -6.37
C ARG A 282 -13.69 -2.97 -5.46
N VAL A 283 -14.50 -3.91 -5.94
CA VAL A 283 -14.84 -5.14 -5.22
C VAL A 283 -13.59 -5.99 -5.00
N GLU A 284 -12.74 -6.15 -6.02
CA GLU A 284 -11.46 -6.85 -5.93
C GLU A 284 -10.53 -6.22 -4.88
N SER A 285 -10.47 -4.89 -4.79
CA SER A 285 -9.62 -4.21 -3.82
C SER A 285 -9.91 -4.59 -2.36
N LEU A 286 -11.17 -4.89 -2.05
CA LEU A 286 -11.56 -5.44 -0.74
C LEU A 286 -11.18 -6.92 -0.61
N ALA A 287 -11.34 -7.67 -1.68
CA ALA A 287 -11.06 -9.09 -1.71
C ALA A 287 -9.56 -9.43 -1.51
N VAL A 288 -8.65 -8.57 -1.96
CA VAL A 288 -7.20 -8.78 -1.82
C VAL A 288 -6.63 -8.36 -0.46
N ILE A 289 -7.43 -7.81 0.45
CA ILE A 289 -6.96 -7.31 1.76
C ILE A 289 -6.16 -8.36 2.55
N PRO A 290 -6.56 -9.64 2.66
CA PRO A 290 -5.75 -10.64 3.37
C PRO A 290 -4.37 -10.84 2.74
N MET A 291 -4.23 -10.75 1.43
CA MET A 291 -2.94 -10.83 0.73
C MET A 291 -2.06 -9.60 1.03
N LEU A 292 -2.65 -8.40 1.08
CA LEU A 292 -1.96 -7.16 1.47
C LEU A 292 -1.50 -7.21 2.93
N ALA A 293 -2.33 -7.76 3.82
CA ALA A 293 -1.98 -7.95 5.23
C ALA A 293 -0.81 -8.92 5.38
N LEU A 294 -0.82 -10.02 4.62
CA LEU A 294 0.27 -10.99 4.61
C LEU A 294 1.55 -10.39 4.02
N SER A 295 1.44 -9.57 2.95
CA SER A 295 2.56 -8.80 2.39
C SER A 295 3.15 -7.81 3.40
N SER A 296 2.33 -7.21 4.26
CA SER A 296 2.78 -6.33 5.34
C SER A 296 3.48 -7.10 6.48
N ALA A 297 3.10 -8.35 6.71
CA ALA A 297 3.66 -9.23 7.73
C ALA A 297 4.99 -9.87 7.29
N ILE A 298 5.13 -10.19 6.00
CA ILE A 298 6.31 -10.87 5.46
C ILE A 298 7.58 -10.02 5.60
N GLY A 299 7.47 -8.69 5.50
CA GLY A 299 8.62 -7.78 5.62
C GLY A 299 9.35 -7.92 6.95
N PRO A 300 8.71 -7.62 8.09
CA PRO A 300 9.29 -7.79 9.42
C PRO A 300 9.79 -9.21 9.68
N PHE A 301 9.01 -10.23 9.33
CA PHE A 301 9.38 -11.62 9.50
C PHE A 301 10.66 -11.96 8.73
N THR A 302 10.70 -11.62 7.44
CA THR A 302 11.85 -11.86 6.58
C THR A 302 13.08 -11.08 7.05
N GLY A 303 12.92 -9.79 7.37
CA GLY A 303 14.04 -8.95 7.79
C GLY A 303 14.72 -9.46 9.07
N GLN A 304 13.95 -9.85 10.10
CA GLN A 304 14.52 -10.40 11.33
C GLN A 304 15.19 -11.77 11.09
N ASN A 305 14.56 -12.68 10.35
CA ASN A 305 15.14 -14.00 10.08
C ASN A 305 16.38 -13.88 9.17
N TRP A 306 16.39 -12.96 8.21
CA TRP A 306 17.56 -12.68 7.38
C TRP A 306 18.72 -12.11 8.21
N GLY A 307 18.46 -11.11 9.06
CA GLY A 307 19.45 -10.54 9.98
C GLY A 307 20.02 -11.57 10.96
N ALA A 308 19.22 -12.56 11.37
CA ALA A 308 19.63 -13.68 12.19
C ALA A 308 20.33 -14.83 11.43
N GLY A 309 20.53 -14.70 10.10
CA GLY A 309 21.11 -15.76 9.26
C GLY A 309 20.21 -16.99 9.02
N LYS A 310 18.90 -16.89 9.33
CA LYS A 310 17.95 -18.02 9.26
C LYS A 310 17.20 -18.04 7.91
N CYS A 311 17.92 -18.20 6.81
CA CYS A 311 17.36 -18.11 5.45
C CYS A 311 16.34 -19.20 5.13
N GLU A 312 16.48 -20.39 5.72
CA GLU A 312 15.50 -21.47 5.56
C GLU A 312 14.10 -21.04 6.01
N ARG A 313 14.01 -20.26 7.11
CA ARG A 313 12.75 -19.73 7.62
C ARG A 313 12.14 -18.70 6.67
N VAL A 314 12.96 -17.92 5.95
CA VAL A 314 12.50 -17.00 4.92
C VAL A 314 11.88 -17.79 3.76
N SER A 315 12.52 -18.86 3.29
CA SER A 315 11.98 -19.73 2.25
C SER A 315 10.68 -20.41 2.69
N GLU A 316 10.63 -20.90 3.94
CA GLU A 316 9.41 -21.48 4.54
C GLU A 316 8.27 -20.45 4.59
N ALA A 317 8.55 -19.22 5.03
CA ALA A 317 7.56 -18.16 5.11
C ALA A 317 6.96 -17.81 3.74
N LEU A 318 7.78 -17.77 2.69
CA LEU A 318 7.28 -17.57 1.33
C LEU A 318 6.39 -18.73 0.88
N LYS A 319 6.80 -19.99 1.11
CA LYS A 319 5.98 -21.15 0.75
C LYS A 319 4.63 -21.13 1.44
N VAL A 320 4.60 -20.89 2.76
CA VAL A 320 3.36 -20.76 3.51
C VAL A 320 2.49 -19.63 2.97
N SER A 321 3.10 -18.49 2.68
CA SER A 321 2.39 -17.32 2.13
C SER A 321 1.79 -17.59 0.75
N TYR A 322 2.50 -18.32 -0.12
CA TYR A 322 2.01 -18.70 -1.44
C TYR A 322 0.83 -19.69 -1.36
N GLN A 323 0.90 -20.64 -0.42
CA GLN A 323 -0.21 -21.56 -0.15
C GLN A 323 -1.46 -20.81 0.31
N VAL A 324 -1.29 -19.85 1.23
CA VAL A 324 -2.40 -19.00 1.70
C VAL A 324 -3.00 -18.19 0.54
N CYS A 325 -2.18 -17.62 -0.33
CA CYS A 325 -2.66 -16.89 -1.51
C CYS A 325 -3.44 -17.82 -2.45
N ALA A 326 -2.96 -19.04 -2.69
CA ALA A 326 -3.64 -20.00 -3.57
C ALA A 326 -5.00 -20.42 -3.00
N VAL A 327 -5.04 -20.78 -1.69
CA VAL A 327 -6.29 -21.13 -1.01
C VAL A 327 -7.27 -19.96 -1.01
N TRP A 328 -6.79 -18.74 -0.70
CA TRP A 328 -7.63 -17.56 -0.66
C TRP A 328 -8.20 -17.21 -2.03
N ALA A 329 -7.38 -17.25 -3.09
CA ALA A 329 -7.85 -17.04 -4.46
C ALA A 329 -8.90 -18.07 -4.90
N GLY A 330 -8.73 -19.32 -4.49
CA GLY A 330 -9.76 -20.37 -4.72
C GLY A 330 -11.06 -20.06 -4.01
N ILE A 331 -11.01 -19.61 -2.75
CA ILE A 331 -12.20 -19.19 -1.99
C ILE A 331 -12.87 -17.99 -2.68
N LEU A 332 -12.10 -16.97 -3.11
CA LEU A 332 -12.62 -15.81 -3.81
C LEU A 332 -13.26 -16.17 -5.14
N ALA A 333 -12.62 -17.06 -5.91
CA ALA A 333 -13.15 -17.52 -7.19
C ALA A 333 -14.51 -18.21 -7.01
N LEU A 334 -14.61 -19.11 -6.03
CA LEU A 334 -15.86 -19.78 -5.72
C LEU A 334 -16.93 -18.79 -5.21
N PHE A 335 -16.54 -17.86 -4.35
CA PHE A 335 -17.44 -16.86 -3.79
C PHE A 335 -18.00 -15.95 -4.89
N PHE A 336 -17.15 -15.39 -5.75
CA PHE A 336 -17.62 -14.53 -6.82
C PHE A 336 -18.34 -15.29 -7.93
N TRP A 337 -17.99 -16.52 -8.19
CA TRP A 337 -18.74 -17.35 -9.14
C TRP A 337 -20.21 -17.53 -8.71
N LEU A 338 -20.46 -17.57 -7.41
CA LEU A 338 -21.82 -17.71 -6.84
C LEU A 338 -22.52 -16.37 -6.57
N ALA A 339 -21.76 -15.32 -6.25
CA ALA A 339 -22.30 -14.08 -5.68
C ALA A 339 -21.91 -12.79 -6.44
N ALA A 340 -21.27 -12.87 -7.61
CA ALA A 340 -20.85 -11.67 -8.34
C ALA A 340 -22.02 -10.77 -8.69
N GLU A 341 -23.05 -11.31 -9.35
CA GLU A 341 -24.19 -10.53 -9.81
C GLU A 341 -24.94 -9.80 -8.66
N PRO A 342 -25.34 -10.47 -7.56
CA PRO A 342 -26.00 -9.77 -6.45
C PRO A 342 -25.13 -8.70 -5.79
N ILE A 343 -23.81 -8.89 -5.76
CA ILE A 343 -22.89 -7.88 -5.22
C ILE A 343 -22.84 -6.67 -6.13
N ILE A 344 -22.72 -6.87 -7.45
CA ILE A 344 -22.62 -5.79 -8.43
C ILE A 344 -23.92 -5.00 -8.54
N ARG A 345 -25.06 -5.65 -8.40
CA ARG A 345 -26.37 -4.97 -8.35
C ARG A 345 -26.51 -3.93 -7.23
N VAL A 346 -25.67 -3.98 -6.19
CA VAL A 346 -25.60 -2.93 -5.16
C VAL A 346 -24.97 -1.65 -5.71
N PHE A 347 -24.14 -1.75 -6.76
CA PHE A 347 -23.40 -0.62 -7.33
C PHE A 347 -23.98 -0.07 -8.62
N SER A 348 -24.72 -0.88 -9.40
CA SER A 348 -25.31 -0.49 -10.67
C SER A 348 -26.60 -1.28 -10.94
N GLU A 349 -27.58 -0.61 -11.55
CA GLU A 349 -28.81 -1.23 -12.08
C GLU A 349 -28.72 -1.51 -13.58
N GLU A 350 -27.69 -1.02 -14.25
CA GLU A 350 -27.48 -1.15 -15.69
C GLU A 350 -27.01 -2.57 -16.04
N ALA A 351 -27.79 -3.29 -16.86
CA ALA A 351 -27.57 -4.70 -17.16
C ALA A 351 -26.18 -4.97 -17.78
N ASP A 352 -25.75 -4.12 -18.71
CA ASP A 352 -24.47 -4.27 -19.41
C ASP A 352 -23.28 -4.02 -18.49
N VAL A 353 -23.39 -3.10 -17.52
CA VAL A 353 -22.38 -2.86 -16.48
C VAL A 353 -22.28 -4.07 -15.54
N ILE A 354 -23.44 -4.65 -15.17
CA ILE A 354 -23.51 -5.84 -14.32
C ILE A 354 -22.86 -7.03 -15.03
N ASP A 355 -23.14 -7.21 -16.31
CA ASP A 355 -22.56 -8.30 -17.11
C ASP A 355 -21.05 -8.19 -17.23
N ALA A 356 -20.53 -7.03 -17.62
CA ALA A 356 -19.09 -6.79 -17.73
C ALA A 356 -18.35 -6.99 -16.39
N ALA A 357 -18.91 -6.48 -15.28
CA ALA A 357 -18.34 -6.63 -13.96
C ALA A 357 -18.40 -8.08 -13.46
N SER A 358 -19.51 -8.78 -13.71
CA SER A 358 -19.67 -10.19 -13.34
C SER A 358 -18.72 -11.09 -14.12
N THR A 359 -18.53 -10.82 -15.41
CA THR A 359 -17.55 -11.53 -16.27
C THR A 359 -16.14 -11.37 -15.71
N TYR A 360 -15.74 -10.14 -15.34
CA TYR A 360 -14.45 -9.91 -14.68
C TYR A 360 -14.31 -10.74 -13.39
N LEU A 361 -15.29 -10.68 -12.49
CA LEU A 361 -15.27 -11.37 -11.22
C LEU A 361 -15.38 -12.90 -11.34
N ALA A 362 -15.90 -13.42 -12.45
CA ALA A 362 -15.88 -14.84 -12.73
C ALA A 362 -14.51 -15.36 -13.19
N ILE A 363 -13.72 -14.52 -13.90
CA ILE A 363 -12.47 -14.92 -14.56
C ILE A 363 -11.24 -14.61 -13.68
N VAL A 364 -11.11 -13.36 -13.23
CA VAL A 364 -9.85 -12.84 -12.66
C VAL A 364 -9.53 -13.38 -11.26
N PRO A 365 -10.50 -13.54 -10.32
CA PRO A 365 -10.22 -13.89 -8.93
C PRO A 365 -9.41 -15.17 -8.74
N ILE A 366 -9.61 -16.19 -9.58
CA ILE A 366 -8.84 -17.43 -9.49
C ILE A 366 -7.34 -17.20 -9.70
N SER A 367 -6.95 -16.16 -10.43
CA SER A 367 -5.57 -15.81 -10.75
C SER A 367 -4.91 -14.90 -9.71
N LEU A 368 -5.66 -14.35 -8.76
CA LEU A 368 -5.15 -13.40 -7.74
C LEU A 368 -4.07 -14.01 -6.84
N TRP A 369 -3.98 -15.35 -6.75
CA TRP A 369 -2.84 -15.97 -6.07
C TRP A 369 -1.50 -15.52 -6.68
N GLY A 370 -1.43 -15.37 -7.99
CA GLY A 370 -0.23 -14.92 -8.67
C GLY A 370 0.11 -13.46 -8.33
N TYR A 371 -0.89 -12.58 -8.26
CA TYR A 371 -0.71 -11.23 -7.73
C TYR A 371 -0.20 -11.24 -6.28
N GLY A 372 -0.80 -12.07 -5.41
CA GLY A 372 -0.38 -12.25 -4.04
C GLY A 372 1.09 -12.71 -3.93
N VAL A 373 1.50 -13.68 -4.74
CA VAL A 373 2.90 -14.15 -4.83
C VAL A 373 3.84 -12.99 -5.15
N VAL A 374 3.49 -12.14 -6.13
CA VAL A 374 4.34 -11.01 -6.54
C VAL A 374 4.51 -10.00 -5.41
N ILE A 375 3.42 -9.54 -4.78
CA ILE A 375 3.50 -8.51 -3.72
C ILE A 375 4.21 -9.01 -2.47
N ILE A 376 4.01 -10.27 -2.10
CA ILE A 376 4.65 -10.89 -0.94
C ILE A 376 6.15 -11.08 -1.21
N THR A 377 6.50 -11.57 -2.40
CA THR A 377 7.90 -11.74 -2.80
C THR A 377 8.63 -10.41 -2.86
N ALA A 378 8.01 -9.38 -3.44
CA ALA A 378 8.58 -8.04 -3.48
C ALA A 378 8.79 -7.48 -2.05
N GLY A 379 7.84 -7.70 -1.14
CA GLY A 379 7.96 -7.37 0.29
C GLY A 379 9.14 -8.07 0.95
N ALA A 380 9.34 -9.36 0.69
CA ALA A 380 10.46 -10.12 1.20
C ALA A 380 11.80 -9.63 0.64
N PHE A 381 11.91 -9.36 -0.68
CA PHE A 381 13.13 -8.80 -1.27
C PHE A 381 13.45 -7.39 -0.76
N ASN A 382 12.43 -6.55 -0.51
CA ASN A 382 12.63 -5.26 0.15
C ASN A 382 13.20 -5.45 1.56
N ALA A 383 12.68 -6.41 2.33
CA ALA A 383 13.12 -6.66 3.70
C ALA A 383 14.57 -7.15 3.79
N ILE A 384 15.03 -7.95 2.83
CA ILE A 384 16.43 -8.40 2.78
C ILE A 384 17.39 -7.35 2.16
N GLY A 385 16.90 -6.16 1.80
CA GLY A 385 17.70 -5.09 1.22
C GLY A 385 17.96 -5.22 -0.30
N ARG A 386 17.24 -6.11 -0.99
CA ARG A 386 17.34 -6.34 -2.45
C ARG A 386 16.15 -5.75 -3.20
N SER A 387 15.78 -4.52 -2.89
CA SER A 387 14.58 -3.83 -3.39
C SER A 387 14.54 -3.63 -4.92
N HIS A 388 15.70 -3.60 -5.58
CA HIS A 388 15.77 -3.61 -7.05
C HIS A 388 15.16 -4.88 -7.66
N PHE A 389 15.32 -6.05 -7.00
CA PHE A 389 14.58 -7.25 -7.40
C PHE A 389 13.08 -7.06 -7.16
N GLY A 390 12.68 -6.52 -5.99
CA GLY A 390 11.28 -6.24 -5.70
C GLY A 390 10.61 -5.37 -6.78
N LEU A 391 11.27 -4.29 -7.19
CA LEU A 391 10.82 -3.45 -8.31
C LEU A 391 10.77 -4.24 -9.63
N GLY A 392 11.82 -5.04 -9.92
CA GLY A 392 11.86 -5.88 -11.12
C GLY A 392 10.67 -6.83 -11.20
N LEU A 393 10.24 -7.43 -10.07
CA LEU A 393 9.09 -8.34 -10.02
C LEU A 393 7.78 -7.61 -10.35
N TYR A 394 7.58 -6.39 -9.86
CA TYR A 394 6.43 -5.57 -10.23
C TYR A 394 6.44 -5.21 -11.72
N LEU A 395 7.62 -4.86 -12.28
CA LEU A 395 7.75 -4.54 -13.70
C LEU A 395 7.51 -5.78 -14.58
N VAL A 396 8.03 -6.94 -14.20
CA VAL A 396 7.78 -8.21 -14.93
C VAL A 396 6.28 -8.50 -14.95
N ARG A 397 5.59 -8.45 -13.81
CA ARG A 397 4.15 -8.68 -13.78
C ARG A 397 3.39 -7.65 -14.59
N THR A 398 3.66 -6.36 -14.39
CA THR A 398 2.80 -5.30 -14.93
C THR A 398 3.19 -4.89 -16.34
N ALA A 399 4.47 -4.57 -16.59
CA ALA A 399 4.91 -4.06 -17.87
C ALA A 399 5.20 -5.18 -18.89
N ALA A 400 5.72 -6.34 -18.44
CA ALA A 400 6.06 -7.42 -19.35
C ALA A 400 4.92 -8.43 -19.58
N LEU A 401 3.99 -8.59 -18.63
CA LEU A 401 2.91 -9.57 -18.74
C LEU A 401 1.52 -8.92 -18.75
N TYR A 402 1.15 -8.17 -17.73
CA TYR A 402 -0.23 -7.68 -17.53
C TYR A 402 -0.69 -6.77 -18.69
N ILE A 403 0.08 -5.74 -19.01
CA ILE A 403 -0.25 -4.82 -20.12
C ILE A 403 -0.18 -5.52 -21.47
N PRO A 404 0.93 -6.21 -21.87
CA PRO A 404 1.01 -6.82 -23.19
C PRO A 404 -0.01 -7.93 -23.41
N LEU A 405 -0.29 -8.79 -22.42
CA LEU A 405 -1.27 -9.87 -22.59
C LEU A 405 -2.70 -9.33 -22.64
N SER A 406 -3.02 -8.30 -21.85
CA SER A 406 -4.31 -7.62 -21.93
C SER A 406 -4.52 -6.95 -23.28
N PHE A 407 -3.49 -6.27 -23.81
CA PHE A 407 -3.53 -5.66 -25.14
C PHE A 407 -3.65 -6.70 -26.25
N LEU A 408 -2.84 -7.76 -26.22
CA LEU A 408 -2.91 -8.84 -27.22
C LEU A 408 -4.29 -9.52 -27.20
N ALA A 409 -4.81 -9.81 -26.03
CA ALA A 409 -6.13 -10.40 -25.87
C ALA A 409 -7.23 -9.51 -26.46
N SER A 410 -7.14 -8.18 -26.27
CA SER A 410 -8.08 -7.21 -26.84
C SER A 410 -8.10 -7.24 -28.38
N LEU A 411 -6.93 -7.42 -29.01
CA LEU A 411 -6.82 -7.50 -30.47
C LEU A 411 -7.34 -8.81 -31.05
N LEU A 412 -7.21 -9.93 -30.32
CA LEU A 412 -7.53 -11.26 -30.81
C LEU A 412 -9.01 -11.63 -30.62
N ALA A 413 -9.64 -11.22 -29.53
CA ALA A 413 -10.94 -11.74 -29.15
C ALA A 413 -11.87 -10.71 -28.43
N GLY A 414 -11.55 -9.43 -28.50
CA GLY A 414 -12.41 -8.35 -28.00
C GLY A 414 -12.25 -8.05 -26.50
N SER A 415 -13.23 -7.33 -25.95
CA SER A 415 -13.18 -6.77 -24.60
C SER A 415 -13.07 -7.80 -23.48
N ASP A 416 -13.87 -8.87 -23.55
CA ASP A 416 -13.91 -9.88 -22.48
C ASP A 416 -12.61 -10.68 -22.43
N ALA A 417 -11.93 -10.81 -23.57
CA ALA A 417 -10.62 -11.45 -23.65
C ALA A 417 -9.55 -10.70 -22.85
N VAL A 418 -9.69 -9.40 -22.62
CA VAL A 418 -8.81 -8.61 -21.75
C VAL A 418 -8.76 -9.21 -20.36
N PHE A 419 -9.89 -9.67 -19.81
CA PHE A 419 -9.97 -10.28 -18.48
C PHE A 419 -9.23 -11.62 -18.40
N TYR A 420 -9.27 -12.42 -19.47
CA TYR A 420 -8.43 -13.61 -19.58
C TYR A 420 -6.94 -13.24 -19.70
N GLY A 421 -6.59 -12.18 -20.43
CA GLY A 421 -5.24 -11.65 -20.49
C GLY A 421 -4.68 -11.28 -19.12
N ILE A 422 -5.50 -10.60 -18.30
CA ILE A 422 -5.18 -10.28 -16.90
C ILE A 422 -4.96 -11.56 -16.08
N ALA A 423 -5.86 -12.53 -16.19
CA ALA A 423 -5.77 -13.78 -15.42
C ALA A 423 -4.51 -14.59 -15.79
N ILE A 424 -4.21 -14.71 -17.08
CA ILE A 424 -2.99 -15.39 -17.57
C ILE A 424 -1.74 -14.64 -17.09
N ALA A 425 -1.72 -13.32 -17.16
CA ALA A 425 -0.60 -12.50 -16.69
C ALA A 425 -0.32 -12.72 -15.18
N ASN A 426 -1.36 -12.71 -14.35
CA ASN A 426 -1.24 -12.98 -12.92
C ASN A 426 -0.69 -14.41 -12.68
N ALA A 427 -1.23 -15.42 -13.33
CA ALA A 427 -0.80 -16.80 -13.18
C ALA A 427 0.68 -16.99 -13.61
N LEU A 428 1.06 -16.48 -14.77
CA LEU A 428 2.45 -16.55 -15.26
C LEU A 428 3.41 -15.80 -14.33
N ALA A 429 3.02 -14.60 -13.86
CA ALA A 429 3.81 -13.84 -12.90
C ALA A 429 3.98 -14.63 -11.59
N GLY A 430 2.91 -15.23 -11.08
CA GLY A 430 2.97 -16.05 -9.85
C GLY A 430 3.94 -17.22 -9.95
N VAL A 431 3.88 -17.98 -11.07
CA VAL A 431 4.79 -19.12 -11.29
C VAL A 431 6.24 -18.65 -11.45
N THR A 432 6.47 -17.67 -12.32
CA THR A 432 7.84 -17.20 -12.62
C THR A 432 8.49 -16.53 -11.43
N VAL A 433 7.77 -15.62 -10.75
CA VAL A 433 8.26 -14.89 -9.60
C VAL A 433 8.45 -15.82 -8.40
N GLY A 434 7.46 -16.68 -8.10
CA GLY A 434 7.55 -17.61 -6.98
C GLY A 434 8.66 -18.64 -7.18
N GLY A 435 8.78 -19.20 -8.39
CA GLY A 435 9.85 -20.11 -8.75
C GLY A 435 11.24 -19.46 -8.63
N PHE A 436 11.39 -18.25 -9.19
CA PHE A 436 12.63 -17.47 -9.08
C PHE A 436 13.03 -17.22 -7.62
N ALA A 437 12.10 -16.76 -6.79
CA ALA A 437 12.39 -16.42 -5.41
C ALA A 437 12.84 -17.64 -4.59
N LEU A 438 12.14 -18.76 -4.71
CA LEU A 438 12.51 -20.00 -4.02
C LEU A 438 13.83 -20.57 -4.50
N TYR A 439 14.08 -20.56 -5.82
CA TYR A 439 15.35 -20.96 -6.41
C TYR A 439 16.51 -20.08 -5.88
N TRP A 440 16.32 -18.76 -5.89
CA TRP A 440 17.30 -17.79 -5.44
C TRP A 440 17.66 -17.96 -3.97
N LEU A 441 16.66 -18.16 -3.08
CA LEU A 441 16.88 -18.37 -1.65
C LEU A 441 17.55 -19.72 -1.34
N ASN A 442 17.19 -20.78 -2.07
CA ASN A 442 17.73 -22.11 -1.79
C ASN A 442 19.19 -22.31 -2.29
N ASN A 443 19.62 -21.49 -3.28
CA ASN A 443 20.95 -21.64 -3.90
C ASN A 443 21.98 -20.60 -3.38
N ARG A 444 21.67 -19.88 -2.29
CA ARG A 444 22.62 -18.94 -1.68
C ARG A 444 23.13 -19.45 -0.35
N ASP A 445 24.45 -19.62 -0.30
CA ASP A 445 25.19 -19.54 0.96
C ASP A 445 25.19 -18.07 1.39
N VAL A 446 24.60 -17.74 2.53
CA VAL A 446 24.60 -16.36 3.05
C VAL A 446 26.00 -16.06 3.57
N PRO A 447 26.75 -15.13 2.96
CA PRO A 447 27.97 -14.67 3.57
C PRO A 447 27.63 -13.98 4.89
N ALA A 448 28.30 -14.36 5.97
CA ALA A 448 28.14 -13.73 7.29
C ALA A 448 28.37 -12.20 7.27
N ALA A 449 28.95 -11.65 6.21
CA ALA A 449 29.21 -10.23 5.99
C ALA A 449 28.05 -9.42 5.37
N GLU A 450 26.99 -10.05 4.82
CA GLU A 450 25.82 -9.32 4.28
C GLU A 450 24.71 -9.11 5.32
N ALA A 451 24.88 -9.62 6.53
CA ALA A 451 23.93 -9.45 7.64
C ALA A 451 24.14 -8.15 8.44
N SER A 452 25.22 -7.40 8.20
CA SER A 452 25.54 -6.16 8.94
C SER A 452 25.19 -4.88 8.16
#